data_48ab794732576d3d66b295b968c281a1
#
_entry.id   48ab794732576d3d66b295b968c281a1
#
_cell.length_a   1.000
_cell.length_b   1.000
_cell.length_c   1.000
_cell.angle_alpha   90.00
_cell.angle_beta   90.00
_cell.angle_gamma   90.00
#
_symmetry.space_group_name_H-M   'P 1'
#
loop_
_entity.id
_entity.type
_entity.pdbx_description
1 polymer ?
#
loop_
_entity_poly.entity_id
_entity_poly.type
_entity_poly.pdbx_seq_one_letter_code
_entity_poly.pdbx_strand_id
1 'polypeptide(L)'
;MVEPKYKRILIKLSGEALAGERGVGIDIKTVQSMAQEIKEVHELGIEIALVIGGGNLWRGEPAAEAGMDRVQADYTGMLGTVMNALVMADSLQQAGVDTRVQTAIAMQQVAEPYIRGRALRHLEKGRIVIFGAGIGSPYFSTDTTAALRAAEIEADAILMAKNGVDGVYNADPKKDKTAVKFEELTHRDEIGRAHV
;
A
#
# COMPACT_ATOMS: atom_id res chain seq x y z
N MET A 1 5.79 13.76 -25.74
CA MET A 1 5.42 12.99 -24.53
C MET A 1 4.66 13.94 -23.62
N VAL A 2 3.57 13.50 -23.02
CA VAL A 2 2.84 14.31 -22.02
C VAL A 2 3.68 14.33 -20.75
N GLU A 3 4.00 15.51 -20.25
CA GLU A 3 4.75 15.65 -19.00
C GLU A 3 3.86 15.19 -17.83
N PRO A 4 4.34 14.31 -16.93
CA PRO A 4 3.55 13.85 -15.80
C PRO A 4 3.16 15.01 -14.87
N LYS A 5 1.92 15.02 -14.39
CA LYS A 5 1.43 16.04 -13.45
C LYS A 5 2.17 15.99 -12.11
N TYR A 6 2.60 14.82 -11.68
CA TYR A 6 3.26 14.58 -10.39
C TYR A 6 4.66 14.02 -10.61
N LYS A 7 5.61 14.45 -9.80
CA LYS A 7 7.00 13.96 -9.83
C LYS A 7 7.17 12.75 -8.92
N ARG A 8 6.55 12.77 -7.75
CA ARG A 8 6.67 11.70 -6.74
C ARG A 8 5.29 11.28 -6.25
N ILE A 9 4.99 10.01 -6.32
CA ILE A 9 3.71 9.45 -5.85
C ILE A 9 3.92 8.30 -4.88
N LEU A 10 2.96 8.13 -3.98
CA LEU A 10 2.83 6.92 -3.19
C LEU A 10 1.59 6.16 -3.67
N ILE A 11 1.76 4.90 -4.04
CA ILE A 11 0.66 4.01 -4.42
C ILE A 11 0.37 3.07 -3.24
N LYS A 12 -0.86 3.10 -2.72
CA LYS A 12 -1.33 2.17 -1.71
C LYS A 12 -2.17 1.08 -2.38
N LEU A 13 -1.73 -0.16 -2.23
CA LEU A 13 -2.41 -1.33 -2.75
C LEU A 13 -3.08 -2.10 -1.62
N SER A 14 -4.31 -2.60 -1.85
CA SER A 14 -4.91 -3.58 -0.95
C SER A 14 -4.16 -4.92 -1.08
N GLY A 15 -3.86 -5.58 0.04
CA GLY A 15 -3.31 -6.94 -0.02
C GLY A 15 -4.19 -7.92 -0.79
N GLU A 16 -5.50 -7.75 -0.72
CA GLU A 16 -6.47 -8.58 -1.46
C GLU A 16 -6.28 -8.52 -2.98
N ALA A 17 -5.78 -7.39 -3.50
CA ALA A 17 -5.46 -7.28 -4.92
C ALA A 17 -4.36 -8.25 -5.36
N LEU A 18 -3.48 -8.68 -4.44
CA LEU A 18 -2.41 -9.64 -4.73
C LEU A 18 -2.89 -11.11 -4.73
N ALA A 19 -4.10 -11.37 -4.25
CA ALA A 19 -4.66 -12.72 -4.14
C ALA A 19 -5.23 -13.24 -5.47
N GLY A 20 -5.43 -12.37 -6.45
CA GLY A 20 -6.07 -12.70 -7.72
C GLY A 20 -7.49 -13.27 -7.50
N GLU A 21 -7.92 -14.16 -8.36
CA GLU A 21 -9.25 -14.78 -8.29
C GLU A 21 -9.45 -15.68 -7.06
N ARG A 22 -8.37 -16.11 -6.39
CA ARG A 22 -8.45 -16.96 -5.19
C ARG A 22 -8.97 -16.22 -3.97
N GLY A 23 -8.84 -14.89 -3.94
CA GLY A 23 -9.27 -14.05 -2.81
C GLY A 23 -8.42 -14.17 -1.54
N VAL A 24 -7.49 -15.13 -1.47
CA VAL A 24 -6.57 -15.37 -0.34
C VAL A 24 -5.18 -15.75 -0.83
N GLY A 25 -4.17 -15.50 -0.01
CA GLY A 25 -2.78 -15.80 -0.35
C GLY A 25 -2.20 -14.79 -1.33
N ILE A 26 -1.19 -15.21 -2.08
CA ILE A 26 -0.51 -14.41 -3.10
C ILE A 26 -0.57 -15.16 -4.42
N ASP A 27 -1.11 -14.54 -5.45
CA ASP A 27 -1.09 -15.05 -6.82
C ASP A 27 0.06 -14.38 -7.59
N ILE A 28 1.08 -15.16 -7.90
CA ILE A 28 2.31 -14.65 -8.52
C ILE A 28 2.04 -14.01 -9.89
N LYS A 29 1.12 -14.55 -10.69
CA LYS A 29 0.80 -14.00 -12.01
C LYS A 29 0.14 -12.62 -11.87
N THR A 30 -0.77 -12.48 -10.92
CA THR A 30 -1.41 -11.20 -10.58
C THR A 30 -0.36 -10.18 -10.14
N VAL A 31 0.57 -10.56 -9.26
CA VAL A 31 1.64 -9.65 -8.82
C VAL A 31 2.56 -9.25 -9.96
N GLN A 32 2.92 -10.18 -10.86
CA GLN A 32 3.71 -9.89 -12.05
C GLN A 32 3.02 -8.91 -13.01
N SER A 33 1.71 -9.06 -13.22
CA SER A 33 0.92 -8.11 -14.01
C SER A 33 0.93 -6.71 -13.40
N MET A 34 0.69 -6.62 -12.08
CA MET A 34 0.74 -5.35 -11.36
C MET A 34 2.14 -4.71 -11.39
N ALA A 35 3.19 -5.52 -11.27
CA ALA A 35 4.57 -5.04 -11.38
C ALA A 35 4.86 -4.45 -12.76
N GLN A 36 4.29 -5.03 -13.82
CA GLN A 36 4.44 -4.49 -15.18
C GLN A 36 3.72 -3.14 -15.33
N GLU A 37 2.49 -3.01 -14.81
CA GLU A 37 1.75 -1.73 -14.83
C GLU A 37 2.50 -0.64 -14.03
N ILE A 38 3.04 -0.99 -12.85
CA ILE A 38 3.82 -0.06 -12.03
C ILE A 38 5.10 0.36 -12.76
N LYS A 39 5.76 -0.57 -13.46
CA LYS A 39 6.93 -0.28 -14.29
C LYS A 39 6.60 0.73 -15.38
N GLU A 40 5.49 0.55 -16.11
CA GLU A 40 5.07 1.48 -17.16
C GLU A 40 4.90 2.91 -16.63
N VAL A 41 4.32 3.07 -15.44
CA VAL A 41 4.23 4.38 -14.78
C VAL A 41 5.61 4.91 -14.38
N HIS A 42 6.48 4.05 -13.87
CA HIS A 42 7.85 4.42 -13.49
C HIS A 42 8.70 4.88 -14.68
N GLU A 43 8.52 4.27 -15.85
CA GLU A 43 9.21 4.64 -17.09
C GLU A 43 8.82 6.03 -17.62
N LEU A 44 7.73 6.62 -17.12
CA LEU A 44 7.40 8.04 -17.35
C LEU A 44 8.29 9.02 -16.57
N GLY A 45 9.24 8.51 -15.76
CA GLY A 45 10.14 9.32 -14.94
C GLY A 45 9.56 9.71 -13.57
N ILE A 46 8.49 9.04 -13.13
CA ILE A 46 7.85 9.28 -11.84
C ILE A 46 8.58 8.49 -10.74
N GLU A 47 8.91 9.14 -9.65
CA GLU A 47 9.40 8.51 -8.42
C GLU A 47 8.26 7.81 -7.68
N ILE A 48 8.35 6.50 -7.48
CA ILE A 48 7.25 5.68 -6.93
C ILE A 48 7.63 5.06 -5.59
N ALA A 49 6.78 5.27 -4.58
CA ALA A 49 6.77 4.50 -3.36
C ALA A 49 5.49 3.65 -3.27
N LEU A 50 5.59 2.47 -2.65
CA LEU A 50 4.47 1.56 -2.46
C LEU A 50 4.21 1.28 -0.98
N VAL A 51 2.93 1.18 -0.62
CA VAL A 51 2.44 0.58 0.64
C VAL A 51 1.45 -0.51 0.27
N ILE A 52 1.65 -1.73 0.75
CA ILE A 52 0.81 -2.87 0.42
C ILE A 52 0.19 -3.42 1.70
N GLY A 53 -1.13 -3.57 1.73
CA GLY A 53 -1.86 -4.18 2.84
C GLY A 53 -1.55 -5.67 3.00
N GLY A 54 -1.88 -6.24 4.17
CA GLY A 54 -1.69 -7.66 4.50
C GLY A 54 -2.97 -8.50 4.47
N GLY A 55 -4.12 -7.92 4.09
CA GLY A 55 -5.45 -8.53 4.24
C GLY A 55 -5.70 -9.82 3.46
N ASN A 56 -4.89 -10.13 2.43
CA ASN A 56 -4.89 -11.40 1.71
C ASN A 56 -4.28 -12.56 2.52
N LEU A 57 -3.44 -12.25 3.50
CA LEU A 57 -2.74 -13.24 4.33
C LEU A 57 -3.31 -13.29 5.74
N TRP A 58 -3.62 -12.13 6.32
CA TRP A 58 -4.07 -12.02 7.71
C TRP A 58 -4.89 -10.76 7.95
N ARG A 59 -5.95 -10.89 8.73
CA ARG A 59 -6.76 -9.77 9.22
C ARG A 59 -6.77 -9.78 10.74
N GLY A 60 -6.23 -8.70 11.36
CA GLY A 60 -6.06 -8.60 12.81
C GLY A 60 -7.38 -8.50 13.56
N GLU A 61 -8.36 -7.74 13.03
CA GLU A 61 -9.64 -7.52 13.70
C GLU A 61 -10.46 -8.81 13.87
N PRO A 62 -10.75 -9.62 12.84
CA PRO A 62 -11.43 -10.90 13.01
C PRO A 62 -10.67 -11.88 13.91
N ALA A 63 -9.33 -11.86 13.90
CA ALA A 63 -8.53 -12.70 14.80
C ALA A 63 -8.67 -12.27 16.26
N ALA A 64 -8.74 -10.97 16.54
CA ALA A 64 -8.99 -10.43 17.88
C ALA A 64 -10.41 -10.76 18.36
N GLU A 65 -11.41 -10.66 17.50
CA GLU A 65 -12.79 -11.09 17.80
C GLU A 65 -12.90 -12.58 18.14
N ALA A 66 -12.03 -13.41 17.51
CA ALA A 66 -11.90 -14.83 17.83
C ALA A 66 -11.10 -15.14 19.11
N GLY A 67 -10.68 -14.11 19.87
CA GLY A 67 -10.03 -14.23 21.16
C GLY A 67 -8.50 -14.11 21.13
N MET A 68 -7.90 -13.78 19.99
CA MET A 68 -6.46 -13.49 19.93
C MET A 68 -6.20 -12.11 20.53
N ASP A 69 -5.07 -11.94 21.22
CA ASP A 69 -4.62 -10.62 21.66
C ASP A 69 -4.51 -9.66 20.47
N ARG A 70 -5.11 -8.48 20.57
CA ARG A 70 -5.18 -7.51 19.45
C ARG A 70 -3.80 -7.08 18.98
N VAL A 71 -2.87 -6.86 19.90
CA VAL A 71 -1.50 -6.44 19.58
C VAL A 71 -0.78 -7.53 18.76
N GLN A 72 -0.92 -8.80 19.19
CA GLN A 72 -0.34 -9.93 18.47
C GLN A 72 -0.97 -10.12 17.09
N ALA A 73 -2.29 -9.96 16.99
CA ALA A 73 -3.02 -10.04 15.73
C ALA A 73 -2.55 -8.97 14.73
N ASP A 74 -2.35 -7.74 15.20
CA ASP A 74 -1.86 -6.63 14.38
C ASP A 74 -0.39 -6.83 13.95
N TYR A 75 0.49 -7.32 14.85
CA TYR A 75 1.87 -7.67 14.46
C TYR A 75 1.90 -8.78 13.40
N THR A 76 1.04 -9.78 13.52
CA THR A 76 0.90 -10.83 12.49
C THR A 76 0.50 -10.22 11.14
N GLY A 77 -0.47 -9.29 11.14
CA GLY A 77 -0.85 -8.54 9.94
C GLY A 77 0.28 -7.70 9.34
N MET A 78 1.10 -7.06 10.20
CA MET A 78 2.27 -6.31 9.74
C MET A 78 3.29 -7.22 9.04
N LEU A 79 3.54 -8.43 9.55
CA LEU A 79 4.40 -9.42 8.87
C LEU A 79 3.81 -9.83 7.52
N GLY A 80 2.48 -9.95 7.42
CA GLY A 80 1.80 -10.18 6.13
C GLY A 80 2.10 -9.09 5.10
N THR A 81 2.17 -7.82 5.52
CA THR A 81 2.57 -6.72 4.62
C THR A 81 4.01 -6.85 4.14
N VAL A 82 4.91 -7.36 4.98
CA VAL A 82 6.31 -7.60 4.59
C VAL A 82 6.40 -8.71 3.54
N MET A 83 5.66 -9.81 3.71
CA MET A 83 5.61 -10.88 2.70
C MET A 83 5.15 -10.33 1.34
N ASN A 84 4.07 -9.55 1.31
CA ASN A 84 3.59 -8.92 0.09
C ASN A 84 4.62 -7.96 -0.52
N ALA A 85 5.31 -7.18 0.31
CA ALA A 85 6.35 -6.25 -0.14
C ALA A 85 7.54 -6.98 -0.79
N LEU A 86 7.96 -8.12 -0.24
CA LEU A 86 9.07 -8.93 -0.79
C LEU A 86 8.70 -9.53 -2.14
N VAL A 87 7.49 -10.09 -2.27
CA VAL A 87 7.04 -10.69 -3.53
C VAL A 87 6.87 -9.63 -4.62
N MET A 88 6.31 -8.47 -4.28
CA MET A 88 6.22 -7.35 -5.22
C MET A 88 7.61 -6.84 -5.63
N ALA A 89 8.55 -6.73 -4.69
CA ALA A 89 9.91 -6.30 -4.99
C ALA A 89 10.63 -7.25 -5.94
N ASP A 90 10.50 -8.55 -5.73
CA ASP A 90 11.05 -9.57 -6.63
C ASP A 90 10.45 -9.46 -8.04
N SER A 91 9.12 -9.32 -8.14
CA SER A 91 8.43 -9.16 -9.42
C SER A 91 8.84 -7.90 -10.18
N LEU A 92 9.03 -6.78 -9.48
CA LEU A 92 9.54 -5.53 -10.06
C LEU A 92 11.00 -5.69 -10.53
N GLN A 93 11.84 -6.36 -9.75
CA GLN A 93 13.23 -6.63 -10.12
C GLN A 93 13.32 -7.55 -11.34
N GLN A 94 12.48 -8.57 -11.43
CA GLN A 94 12.36 -9.43 -12.62
C GLN A 94 11.89 -8.64 -13.84
N ALA A 95 11.04 -7.63 -13.66
CA ALA A 95 10.64 -6.70 -14.70
C ALA A 95 11.73 -5.66 -15.07
N GLY A 96 12.88 -5.65 -14.39
CA GLY A 96 14.02 -4.77 -14.64
C GLY A 96 14.00 -3.44 -13.88
N VAL A 97 13.18 -3.31 -12.84
CA VAL A 97 13.09 -2.09 -12.00
C VAL A 97 13.86 -2.28 -10.69
N ASP A 98 14.87 -1.45 -10.44
CA ASP A 98 15.61 -1.48 -9.17
C ASP A 98 14.70 -1.08 -8.01
N THR A 99 14.51 -1.99 -7.04
CA THR A 99 13.52 -1.86 -5.98
C THR A 99 14.15 -2.11 -4.61
N ARG A 100 13.70 -1.39 -3.58
CA ARG A 100 14.12 -1.57 -2.18
C ARG A 100 12.92 -1.73 -1.27
N VAL A 101 12.97 -2.73 -0.40
CA VAL A 101 12.00 -2.90 0.68
C VAL A 101 12.57 -2.28 1.96
N GLN A 102 11.79 -1.43 2.60
CA GLN A 102 12.10 -0.86 3.91
C GLN A 102 11.00 -1.20 4.90
N THR A 103 11.37 -1.64 6.10
CA THR A 103 10.43 -2.09 7.12
C THR A 103 10.50 -1.24 8.38
N ALA A 104 9.33 -0.98 8.97
CA ALA A 104 9.22 -0.25 10.24
C ALA A 104 9.61 -1.11 11.45
N ILE A 105 9.57 -2.44 11.32
CA ILE A 105 10.07 -3.40 12.30
C ILE A 105 11.45 -3.86 11.84
N ALA A 106 12.44 -3.84 12.74
CA ALA A 106 13.81 -4.22 12.41
C ALA A 106 13.91 -5.70 12.03
N MET A 107 14.30 -5.99 10.80
CA MET A 107 14.53 -7.33 10.26
C MET A 107 15.63 -7.30 9.19
N GLN A 108 16.80 -6.89 9.57
CA GLN A 108 17.92 -6.52 8.69
C GLN A 108 18.35 -7.62 7.71
N GLN A 109 18.10 -8.89 8.03
CA GLN A 109 18.39 -10.02 7.15
C GLN A 109 17.40 -10.13 5.97
N VAL A 110 16.24 -9.44 6.05
CA VAL A 110 15.14 -9.55 5.11
C VAL A 110 14.94 -8.26 4.31
N ALA A 111 15.01 -7.10 5.00
CA ALA A 111 14.75 -5.79 4.41
C ALA A 111 15.53 -4.69 5.14
N GLU A 112 15.71 -3.56 4.48
CA GLU A 112 16.33 -2.40 5.12
C GLU A 112 15.43 -1.84 6.24
N PRO A 113 15.99 -1.37 7.36
CA PRO A 113 15.20 -0.58 8.31
C PRO A 113 14.76 0.73 7.65
N TYR A 114 13.51 1.12 7.91
CA TYR A 114 12.99 2.39 7.42
C TYR A 114 13.79 3.56 8.01
N ILE A 115 14.40 4.32 7.14
CA ILE A 115 15.06 5.58 7.44
C ILE A 115 14.66 6.58 6.34
N ARG A 116 13.95 7.66 6.70
CA ARG A 116 13.44 8.66 5.75
C ARG A 116 14.49 9.09 4.72
N GLY A 117 15.67 9.49 5.16
CA GLY A 117 16.75 9.95 4.27
C GLY A 117 17.23 8.87 3.29
N ARG A 118 17.16 7.58 3.65
CA ARG A 118 17.43 6.47 2.71
C ARG A 118 16.32 6.31 1.69
N ALA A 119 15.06 6.39 2.13
CA ALA A 119 13.92 6.30 1.22
C ALA A 119 13.99 7.38 0.14
N LEU A 120 14.21 8.64 0.53
CA LEU A 120 14.38 9.76 -0.39
C LEU A 120 15.53 9.51 -1.37
N ARG A 121 16.71 9.09 -0.87
CA ARG A 121 17.86 8.80 -1.73
C ARG A 121 17.61 7.64 -2.70
N HIS A 122 16.80 6.66 -2.34
CA HIS A 122 16.41 5.60 -3.27
C HIS A 122 15.51 6.13 -4.38
N LEU A 123 14.49 6.92 -4.03
CA LEU A 123 13.57 7.55 -4.99
C LEU A 123 14.32 8.46 -5.97
N GLU A 124 15.18 9.35 -5.46
CA GLU A 124 16.03 10.25 -6.28
C GLU A 124 16.96 9.50 -7.25
N LYS A 125 17.30 8.24 -6.94
CA LYS A 125 18.09 7.37 -7.82
C LYS A 125 17.25 6.56 -8.80
N GLY A 126 15.96 6.85 -8.91
CA GLY A 126 15.03 6.14 -9.78
C GLY A 126 14.72 4.72 -9.30
N ARG A 127 14.77 4.45 -7.99
CA ARG A 127 14.39 3.18 -7.41
C ARG A 127 12.97 3.24 -6.88
N ILE A 128 12.23 2.16 -7.02
CA ILE A 128 10.96 2.01 -6.31
C ILE A 128 11.24 1.61 -4.86
N VAL A 129 10.56 2.26 -3.90
CA VAL A 129 10.64 1.93 -2.48
C VAL A 129 9.33 1.32 -2.02
N ILE A 130 9.38 0.15 -1.39
CA ILE A 130 8.20 -0.51 -0.82
C ILE A 130 8.30 -0.49 0.70
N PHE A 131 7.30 0.08 1.36
CA PHE A 131 7.24 0.15 2.82
C PHE A 131 6.45 -1.02 3.38
N GLY A 132 7.10 -1.85 4.19
CA GLY A 132 6.53 -2.99 4.90
C GLY A 132 6.42 -2.76 6.41
N ALA A 133 5.67 -3.62 7.09
CA ALA A 133 5.39 -3.58 8.52
C ALA A 133 4.66 -2.31 9.01
N GLY A 134 3.86 -1.68 8.14
CA GLY A 134 3.05 -0.54 8.50
C GLY A 134 3.86 0.64 9.06
N ILE A 135 3.40 1.21 10.16
CA ILE A 135 4.16 2.22 10.92
C ILE A 135 5.03 1.60 12.05
N GLY A 136 4.98 0.27 12.22
CA GLY A 136 5.70 -0.44 13.28
C GLY A 136 4.94 -0.51 14.61
N SER A 137 3.71 -0.02 14.67
CA SER A 137 2.87 -0.03 15.87
C SER A 137 1.50 -0.64 15.61
N PRO A 138 0.95 -1.42 16.56
CA PRO A 138 -0.40 -1.94 16.50
C PRO A 138 -1.46 -0.83 16.41
N TYR A 139 -2.70 -1.18 16.10
CA TYR A 139 -3.89 -0.32 16.02
C TYR A 139 -3.94 0.65 14.84
N PHE A 140 -2.97 0.65 13.95
CA PHE A 140 -2.95 1.52 12.77
C PHE A 140 -3.18 0.75 11.48
N SER A 141 -3.96 1.35 10.58
CA SER A 141 -4.22 0.78 9.25
C SER A 141 -3.07 1.04 8.27
N THR A 142 -3.04 0.30 7.16
CA THR A 142 -2.13 0.59 6.04
C THR A 142 -2.49 1.88 5.31
N ASP A 143 -3.72 2.37 5.42
CA ASP A 143 -4.11 3.69 4.89
C ASP A 143 -3.45 4.81 5.69
N THR A 144 -3.43 4.70 7.04
CA THR A 144 -2.66 5.60 7.91
C THR A 144 -1.16 5.54 7.60
N THR A 145 -0.64 4.33 7.35
CA THR A 145 0.75 4.16 6.93
C THR A 145 1.03 4.90 5.62
N ALA A 146 0.16 4.78 4.63
CA ALA A 146 0.32 5.46 3.35
C ALA A 146 0.34 6.98 3.51
N ALA A 147 -0.56 7.54 4.31
CA ALA A 147 -0.61 8.98 4.59
C ALA A 147 0.68 9.47 5.27
N LEU A 148 1.14 8.76 6.32
CA LEU A 148 2.37 9.11 7.03
C LEU A 148 3.60 9.03 6.11
N ARG A 149 3.77 7.92 5.39
CA ARG A 149 4.93 7.73 4.49
C ARG A 149 4.93 8.74 3.36
N ALA A 150 3.76 9.05 2.77
CA ALA A 150 3.65 10.07 1.73
C ALA A 150 4.11 11.43 2.22
N ALA A 151 3.68 11.85 3.42
CA ALA A 151 4.13 13.09 4.03
C ALA A 151 5.64 13.10 4.31
N GLU A 152 6.19 11.99 4.85
CA GLU A 152 7.61 11.87 5.16
C GLU A 152 8.52 11.90 3.92
N ILE A 153 8.09 11.31 2.81
CA ILE A 153 8.85 11.30 1.55
C ILE A 153 8.51 12.47 0.63
N GLU A 154 7.65 13.39 1.07
CA GLU A 154 7.23 14.56 0.28
C GLU A 154 6.60 14.14 -1.07
N ALA A 155 5.68 13.17 -1.02
CA ALA A 155 4.94 12.75 -2.21
C ALA A 155 3.90 13.80 -2.62
N ASP A 156 3.78 14.06 -3.90
CA ASP A 156 2.81 15.01 -4.47
C ASP A 156 1.37 14.49 -4.37
N ALA A 157 1.21 13.15 -4.41
CA ALA A 157 -0.09 12.50 -4.38
C ALA A 157 -0.02 11.09 -3.78
N ILE A 158 -1.15 10.62 -3.24
CA ILE A 158 -1.38 9.24 -2.85
C ILE A 158 -2.44 8.66 -3.80
N LEU A 159 -2.10 7.58 -4.49
CA LEU A 159 -3.05 6.79 -5.28
C LEU A 159 -3.50 5.60 -4.43
N MET A 160 -4.79 5.57 -4.06
CA MET A 160 -5.34 4.51 -3.21
C MET A 160 -6.14 3.52 -4.06
N ALA A 161 -5.55 2.36 -4.34
CA ALA A 161 -6.28 1.26 -4.98
C ALA A 161 -7.08 0.49 -3.92
N LYS A 162 -8.39 0.61 -3.99
CA LYS A 162 -9.36 -0.12 -3.15
C LYS A 162 -10.02 -1.24 -3.95
N ASN A 163 -10.07 -2.44 -3.38
CA ASN A 163 -10.72 -3.57 -4.03
C ASN A 163 -12.24 -3.45 -3.99
N GLY A 164 -12.87 -3.46 -5.16
CA GLY A 164 -14.33 -3.52 -5.33
C GLY A 164 -15.09 -2.20 -5.14
N VAL A 165 -14.38 -1.05 -5.07
CA VAL A 165 -14.97 0.29 -5.17
C VAL A 165 -14.02 1.20 -5.96
N ASP A 166 -14.61 2.11 -6.75
CA ASP A 166 -13.88 2.98 -7.66
C ASP A 166 -13.75 4.43 -7.15
N GLY A 167 -14.03 4.66 -5.87
CA GLY A 167 -13.91 5.98 -5.26
C GLY A 167 -14.53 6.06 -3.87
N VAL A 168 -14.68 7.29 -3.38
CA VAL A 168 -15.33 7.60 -2.09
C VAL A 168 -16.81 7.89 -2.34
N TYR A 169 -17.67 7.30 -1.52
CA TYR A 169 -19.12 7.43 -1.60
C TYR A 169 -19.68 8.04 -0.33
N ASN A 170 -20.91 8.57 -0.44
CA ASN A 170 -21.65 9.08 0.72
C ASN A 170 -22.22 7.97 1.63
N ALA A 171 -22.26 6.73 1.14
CA ALA A 171 -22.66 5.51 1.86
C ALA A 171 -21.97 4.29 1.21
N ASP A 172 -21.97 3.13 1.86
CA ASP A 172 -21.40 1.90 1.30
C ASP A 172 -22.18 1.44 0.06
N PRO A 173 -21.62 1.51 -1.18
CA PRO A 173 -22.35 1.15 -2.40
C PRO A 173 -22.70 -0.34 -2.49
N LYS A 174 -22.08 -1.19 -1.65
CA LYS A 174 -22.44 -2.62 -1.57
C LYS A 174 -23.73 -2.86 -0.77
N LYS A 175 -24.04 -1.94 0.14
CA LYS A 175 -25.21 -2.02 1.02
C LYS A 175 -26.34 -1.09 0.58
N ASP A 176 -26.00 0.09 0.08
CA ASP A 176 -26.92 1.12 -0.35
C ASP A 176 -26.77 1.38 -1.85
N LYS A 177 -27.77 0.94 -2.64
CA LYS A 177 -27.80 1.16 -4.09
C LYS A 177 -28.01 2.63 -4.49
N THR A 178 -28.38 3.50 -3.53
CA THR A 178 -28.51 4.95 -3.76
C THR A 178 -27.25 5.72 -3.44
N ALA A 179 -26.16 5.02 -3.04
CA ALA A 179 -24.87 5.64 -2.76
C ALA A 179 -24.34 6.40 -3.97
N VAL A 180 -23.91 7.64 -3.73
CA VAL A 180 -23.40 8.55 -4.75
C VAL A 180 -21.89 8.71 -4.56
N LYS A 181 -21.13 8.50 -5.63
CA LYS A 181 -19.69 8.72 -5.66
C LYS A 181 -19.40 10.22 -5.67
N PHE A 182 -18.41 10.61 -4.88
CA PHE A 182 -17.87 11.97 -4.93
C PHE A 182 -16.80 12.07 -6.00
N GLU A 183 -16.85 13.11 -6.82
CA GLU A 183 -15.81 13.44 -7.78
C GLU A 183 -14.64 14.14 -7.10
N GLU A 184 -14.94 14.98 -6.11
CA GLU A 184 -13.95 15.74 -5.34
C GLU A 184 -14.44 15.91 -3.90
N LEU A 185 -13.52 15.80 -2.94
CA LEU A 185 -13.75 16.02 -1.51
C LEU A 185 -12.60 16.81 -0.91
N THR A 186 -12.93 17.70 0.02
CA THR A 186 -11.92 18.33 0.88
C THR A 186 -11.78 17.54 2.18
N HIS A 187 -10.65 17.72 2.90
CA HIS A 187 -10.48 17.11 4.23
C HIS A 187 -11.59 17.49 5.21
N ARG A 188 -12.20 18.68 5.07
CA ARG A 188 -13.34 19.10 5.91
C ARG A 188 -14.61 18.32 5.62
N ASP A 189 -14.80 17.91 4.37
CA ASP A 189 -15.97 17.11 3.97
C ASP A 189 -15.88 15.67 4.50
N GLU A 190 -14.65 15.16 4.73
CA GLU A 190 -14.41 13.82 5.27
C GLU A 190 -14.49 13.74 6.80
N ILE A 191 -14.24 14.84 7.52
CA ILE A 191 -14.31 14.87 8.99
C ILE A 191 -15.72 14.51 9.45
N GLY A 192 -15.87 13.37 10.13
CA GLY A 192 -17.14 12.83 10.62
C GLY A 192 -17.86 11.87 9.66
N ARG A 193 -17.30 11.58 8.48
CA ARG A 193 -17.83 10.60 7.52
C ARG A 193 -17.00 9.32 7.40
N ALA A 194 -15.93 9.19 8.16
CA ALA A 194 -15.02 8.06 8.14
C ALA A 194 -15.64 6.81 8.76
N HIS A 195 -16.61 6.21 8.08
CA HIS A 195 -17.19 4.90 8.39
C HIS A 195 -17.26 4.05 7.13
N VAL A 196 -16.13 3.88 6.46
CA VAL A 196 -16.07 2.89 5.36
C VAL A 196 -14.78 2.11 5.48
#